data_bbc5717136e87e1e28f1d3951a800cbe
#
_entry.id   bbc5717136e87e1e28f1d3951a800cbe
#
_cell.length_a   1.000
_cell.length_b   1.000
_cell.length_c   1.000
_cell.angle_alpha   90.00
_cell.angle_beta   90.00
_cell.angle_gamma   90.00
#
_symmetry.space_group_name_H-M   'P 1'
#
loop_
_entity.id
_entity.type
_entity.pdbx_description
1 polymer ?
#
loop_
_entity_poly.entity_id
_entity_poly.type
_entity_poly.pdbx_seq_one_letter_code
_entity_poly.pdbx_strand_id
1 'polypeptide(L)'
;MKQVTGRLDPLPTDYVETLNFVLSQGPQVQALAASLRDAGMDRVYLVGAGGSLANMYPLSFLLNQHATSFASQLQTSAEFVISKPVALGPRSLVVVVSHKGETPETVEAAGLANARGARVVALTRMPDSRLGAAADVVFTTRSERTITEAKLLLLHQLGLSLLARFGQCDDYAGAMAALAALPPALHRVKQETEAENAETAARLKDEPLIYTLSAGPNYGVGYALAMCALQEQQWIHAAAVNAAEFFHGAFEIVEEGTPLIVLLGEDVSRPIAERALRFAQRYSRKVVAIDTKDKALPGIADPYRGLVSPLVLSAMTTRLLAHFAAVRGHPVQVRRYMFKVEY
;
A
#
# COMPACT_ATOMS: atom_id res chain seq x y z
N MET A 1 -6.54 -35.83 10.71
CA MET A 1 -6.56 -34.49 11.33
C MET A 1 -7.86 -33.81 10.95
N LYS A 2 -8.72 -33.41 11.91
CA LYS A 2 -9.91 -32.61 11.61
C LYS A 2 -9.44 -31.25 11.07
N GLN A 3 -9.84 -30.90 9.83
CA GLN A 3 -9.66 -29.55 9.32
C GLN A 3 -10.46 -28.59 10.21
N VAL A 4 -9.78 -27.82 11.05
CA VAL A 4 -10.38 -26.71 11.77
C VAL A 4 -10.43 -25.56 10.75
N THR A 5 -11.48 -25.52 9.93
CA THR A 5 -11.75 -24.36 9.08
C THR A 5 -12.29 -23.26 9.99
N GLY A 6 -11.56 -22.15 10.07
CA GLY A 6 -12.05 -20.95 10.75
C GLY A 6 -13.22 -20.33 9.97
N ARG A 7 -13.99 -19.48 10.65
CA ARG A 7 -15.04 -18.70 9.98
C ARG A 7 -14.38 -17.58 9.16
N LEU A 8 -14.80 -17.42 7.90
CA LEU A 8 -14.38 -16.28 7.08
C LEU A 8 -14.91 -14.99 7.70
N ASP A 9 -14.01 -14.03 7.97
CA ASP A 9 -14.40 -12.71 8.45
C ASP A 9 -15.24 -11.99 7.38
N PRO A 10 -16.43 -11.46 7.73
CA PRO A 10 -17.25 -10.72 6.79
C PRO A 10 -16.56 -9.42 6.37
N LEU A 11 -16.93 -8.89 5.21
CA LEU A 11 -16.50 -7.55 4.81
C LEU A 11 -16.95 -6.53 5.86
N PRO A 12 -16.13 -5.50 6.16
CA PRO A 12 -16.54 -4.44 7.08
C PRO A 12 -17.80 -3.74 6.56
N THR A 13 -18.81 -3.60 7.40
CA THR A 13 -20.08 -2.94 7.03
C THR A 13 -19.90 -1.44 6.79
N ASP A 14 -18.88 -0.84 7.42
CA ASP A 14 -18.47 0.57 7.30
C ASP A 14 -17.42 0.81 6.20
N TYR A 15 -17.15 -0.18 5.34
CA TYR A 15 -16.07 -0.11 4.34
C TYR A 15 -16.19 1.11 3.42
N VAL A 16 -17.35 1.27 2.79
CA VAL A 16 -17.61 2.39 1.86
C VAL A 16 -17.65 3.72 2.62
N GLU A 17 -18.26 3.75 3.81
CA GLU A 17 -18.32 4.94 4.64
C GLU A 17 -16.93 5.41 5.06
N THR A 18 -16.05 4.48 5.49
CA THR A 18 -14.66 4.77 5.84
C THR A 18 -13.90 5.42 4.68
N LEU A 19 -14.04 4.88 3.47
CA LEU A 19 -13.35 5.43 2.28
C LEU A 19 -13.93 6.79 1.89
N ASN A 20 -15.25 6.99 1.98
CA ASN A 20 -15.88 8.28 1.77
C ASN A 20 -15.44 9.33 2.81
N PHE A 21 -15.28 8.92 4.07
CA PHE A 21 -14.71 9.79 5.09
C PHE A 21 -13.28 10.21 4.73
N VAL A 22 -12.46 9.30 4.23
CA VAL A 22 -11.09 9.63 3.76
C VAL A 22 -11.14 10.64 2.61
N LEU A 23 -12.04 10.46 1.65
CA LEU A 23 -12.23 11.39 0.54
C LEU A 23 -12.69 12.79 0.99
N SER A 24 -13.50 12.87 2.04
CA SER A 24 -13.98 14.15 2.58
C SER A 24 -12.88 15.06 3.14
N GLN A 25 -11.67 14.53 3.38
CA GLN A 25 -10.50 15.32 3.78
C GLN A 25 -9.82 16.03 2.59
N GLY A 26 -10.30 15.83 1.37
CA GLY A 26 -9.76 16.43 0.14
C GLY A 26 -9.54 17.95 0.20
N PRO A 27 -10.48 18.76 0.69
CA PRO A 27 -10.26 20.21 0.83
C PRO A 27 -9.07 20.57 1.73
N GLN A 28 -8.88 19.83 2.83
CA GLN A 28 -7.73 20.02 3.74
C GLN A 28 -6.42 19.61 3.07
N VAL A 29 -6.43 18.52 2.29
CA VAL A 29 -5.27 18.07 1.50
C VAL A 29 -4.88 19.12 0.45
N GLN A 30 -5.86 19.71 -0.25
CA GLN A 30 -5.61 20.76 -1.25
C GLN A 30 -5.07 22.03 -0.61
N ALA A 31 -5.60 22.43 0.55
CA ALA A 31 -5.10 23.60 1.29
C ALA A 31 -3.65 23.39 1.75
N LEU A 32 -3.32 22.18 2.24
CA LEU A 32 -1.96 21.79 2.57
C LEU A 32 -1.04 21.89 1.36
N ALA A 33 -1.42 21.31 0.22
CA ALA A 33 -0.61 21.34 -1.00
C ALA A 33 -0.36 22.78 -1.49
N ALA A 34 -1.36 23.68 -1.35
CA ALA A 34 -1.20 25.09 -1.66
C ALA A 34 -0.17 25.76 -0.73
N SER A 35 -0.29 25.57 0.59
CA SER A 35 0.64 26.15 1.57
C SER A 35 2.08 25.67 1.37
N LEU A 36 2.27 24.41 0.99
CA LEU A 36 3.59 23.85 0.71
C LEU A 36 4.24 24.46 -0.54
N ARG A 37 3.45 24.68 -1.61
CA ARG A 37 3.93 25.38 -2.80
C ARG A 37 4.34 26.81 -2.46
N ASP A 38 3.49 27.54 -1.73
CA ASP A 38 3.73 28.94 -1.37
C ASP A 38 4.96 29.09 -0.45
N ALA A 39 5.24 28.06 0.38
CA ALA A 39 6.46 27.97 1.21
C ALA A 39 7.71 27.53 0.40
N GLY A 40 7.60 27.26 -0.89
CA GLY A 40 8.70 26.86 -1.75
C GLY A 40 9.21 25.45 -1.47
N MET A 41 8.32 24.51 -1.14
CA MET A 41 8.70 23.10 -0.94
C MET A 41 9.41 22.55 -2.18
N ASP A 42 10.55 21.90 -1.98
CA ASP A 42 11.35 21.28 -3.05
C ASP A 42 11.67 19.79 -2.78
N ARG A 43 11.18 19.24 -1.65
CA ARG A 43 11.49 17.89 -1.27
C ARG A 43 10.37 17.23 -0.46
N VAL A 44 10.11 15.95 -0.75
CA VAL A 44 9.16 15.12 -0.05
C VAL A 44 9.87 13.87 0.49
N TYR A 45 9.77 13.61 1.78
CA TYR A 45 10.17 12.36 2.40
C TYR A 45 8.93 11.56 2.78
N LEU A 46 8.87 10.32 2.33
CA LEU A 46 7.82 9.36 2.67
C LEU A 46 8.42 8.37 3.67
N VAL A 47 7.96 8.42 4.93
CA VAL A 47 8.62 7.73 6.03
C VAL A 47 7.64 6.86 6.80
N GLY A 48 7.97 5.57 6.96
CA GLY A 48 7.14 4.62 7.66
C GLY A 48 7.82 3.28 7.90
N ALA A 49 7.09 2.33 8.45
CA ALA A 49 7.57 0.97 8.68
C ALA A 49 6.50 -0.06 8.27
N GLY A 50 6.93 -1.24 7.81
CA GLY A 50 6.05 -2.36 7.49
C GLY A 50 4.93 -1.99 6.52
N GLY A 51 3.68 -2.32 6.85
CA GLY A 51 2.51 -2.03 6.01
C GLY A 51 2.29 -0.53 5.77
N SER A 52 2.75 0.35 6.66
CA SER A 52 2.67 1.80 6.45
C SER A 52 3.65 2.26 5.38
N LEU A 53 4.87 1.73 5.36
CA LEU A 53 5.84 1.95 4.28
C LEU A 53 5.32 1.39 2.96
N ALA A 54 4.78 0.16 2.99
CA ALA A 54 4.21 -0.50 1.82
C ALA A 54 3.17 0.37 1.09
N ASN A 55 2.31 1.05 1.84
CA ASN A 55 1.27 1.92 1.28
C ASN A 55 1.83 3.20 0.63
N MET A 56 3.08 3.57 0.89
CA MET A 56 3.71 4.75 0.31
C MET A 56 4.46 4.47 -1.01
N TYR A 57 4.70 3.20 -1.36
CA TYR A 57 5.32 2.87 -2.66
C TYR A 57 4.55 3.43 -3.85
N PRO A 58 3.19 3.30 -3.94
CA PRO A 58 2.45 3.87 -5.06
C PRO A 58 2.58 5.39 -5.14
N LEU A 59 2.54 6.09 -4.00
CA LEU A 59 2.76 7.53 -3.95
C LEU A 59 4.18 7.89 -4.38
N SER A 60 5.20 7.18 -3.91
CA SER A 60 6.59 7.39 -4.31
C SER A 60 6.75 7.23 -5.82
N PHE A 61 6.15 6.18 -6.40
CA PHE A 61 6.20 5.96 -7.84
C PHE A 61 5.52 7.09 -8.61
N LEU A 62 4.32 7.51 -8.19
CA LEU A 62 3.56 8.61 -8.79
C LEU A 62 4.35 9.92 -8.78
N LEU A 63 4.94 10.28 -7.63
CA LEU A 63 5.74 11.49 -7.52
C LEU A 63 7.00 11.43 -8.38
N ASN A 64 7.74 10.31 -8.36
CA ASN A 64 8.95 10.16 -9.17
C ASN A 64 8.67 10.14 -10.68
N GLN A 65 7.47 9.74 -11.09
CA GLN A 65 7.06 9.73 -12.49
C GLN A 65 6.70 11.13 -13.01
N HIS A 66 6.12 11.99 -12.17
CA HIS A 66 5.50 13.24 -12.62
C HIS A 66 6.12 14.50 -12.01
N ALA A 67 6.76 14.43 -10.84
CA ALA A 67 7.29 15.62 -10.19
C ALA A 67 8.60 16.07 -10.84
N THR A 68 8.63 17.31 -11.33
CA THR A 68 9.82 17.96 -11.89
C THR A 68 10.31 19.14 -11.03
N SER A 69 9.47 19.66 -10.15
CA SER A 69 9.76 20.82 -9.30
C SER A 69 10.21 20.45 -7.89
N PHE A 70 10.07 19.19 -7.50
CA PHE A 70 10.54 18.69 -6.21
C PHE A 70 10.99 17.23 -6.33
N ALA A 71 11.90 16.81 -5.44
CA ALA A 71 12.34 15.43 -5.35
C ALA A 71 11.53 14.67 -4.31
N SER A 72 11.33 13.36 -4.49
CA SER A 72 10.73 12.49 -3.47
C SER A 72 11.65 11.33 -3.09
N GLN A 73 11.62 10.94 -1.82
CA GLN A 73 12.39 9.82 -1.30
C GLN A 73 11.52 8.99 -0.35
N LEU A 74 11.54 7.68 -0.54
CA LEU A 74 10.88 6.71 0.35
C LEU A 74 11.94 6.05 1.22
N GLN A 75 11.73 6.05 2.55
CA GLN A 75 12.65 5.44 3.51
C GLN A 75 11.90 4.74 4.65
N THR A 76 12.53 3.72 5.23
CA THR A 76 12.06 3.20 6.51
C THR A 76 12.28 4.24 7.61
N SER A 77 11.43 4.23 8.64
CA SER A 77 11.53 5.19 9.74
C SER A 77 12.88 5.12 10.43
N ALA A 78 13.40 3.92 10.70
CA ALA A 78 14.68 3.72 11.35
C ALA A 78 15.85 4.23 10.51
N GLU A 79 15.87 3.93 9.19
CA GLU A 79 16.93 4.43 8.30
C GLU A 79 16.89 5.96 8.14
N PHE A 80 15.69 6.57 8.11
CA PHE A 80 15.54 8.03 8.08
C PHE A 80 16.17 8.68 9.32
N VAL A 81 15.90 8.11 10.51
CA VAL A 81 16.46 8.62 11.77
C VAL A 81 17.98 8.50 11.81
N ILE A 82 18.52 7.36 11.39
CA ILE A 82 19.98 7.10 11.43
C ILE A 82 20.70 7.92 10.36
N SER A 83 20.18 7.97 9.14
CA SER A 83 20.82 8.63 8.01
C SER A 83 20.79 10.15 8.10
N LYS A 84 19.82 10.72 8.80
CA LYS A 84 19.65 12.16 8.99
C LYS A 84 19.86 12.94 7.68
N PRO A 85 19.00 12.77 6.67
CA PRO A 85 19.24 13.27 5.32
C PRO A 85 19.72 14.73 5.34
N VAL A 86 20.83 15.00 4.67
CA VAL A 86 21.49 16.34 4.70
C VAL A 86 20.58 17.43 4.15
N ALA A 87 19.71 17.07 3.18
CA ALA A 87 18.81 18.00 2.54
C ALA A 87 17.47 18.18 3.30
N LEU A 88 17.31 17.54 4.47
CA LEU A 88 16.14 17.72 5.33
C LEU A 88 16.17 19.11 5.97
N GLY A 89 15.14 19.92 5.75
CA GLY A 89 15.06 21.28 6.25
C GLY A 89 13.73 21.98 5.99
N PRO A 90 13.65 23.32 6.12
CA PRO A 90 12.41 24.09 6.08
C PRO A 90 11.60 23.98 4.78
N ARG A 91 12.23 23.58 3.67
CA ARG A 91 11.55 23.34 2.39
C ARG A 91 11.19 21.87 2.16
N SER A 92 11.28 21.05 3.21
CA SER A 92 10.93 19.63 3.14
C SER A 92 9.53 19.38 3.68
N LEU A 93 8.77 18.55 2.98
CA LEU A 93 7.59 17.85 3.49
C LEU A 93 8.02 16.46 3.98
N VAL A 94 7.68 16.09 5.19
CA VAL A 94 7.86 14.73 5.71
C VAL A 94 6.49 14.12 5.99
N VAL A 95 6.12 13.11 5.20
CA VAL A 95 4.88 12.34 5.37
C VAL A 95 5.20 11.12 6.21
N VAL A 96 4.67 11.07 7.43
CA VAL A 96 4.87 9.95 8.36
C VAL A 96 3.59 9.15 8.52
N VAL A 97 3.68 7.83 8.40
CA VAL A 97 2.50 6.96 8.46
C VAL A 97 2.68 5.89 9.54
N SER A 98 1.75 5.86 10.50
CA SER A 98 1.64 4.79 11.50
C SER A 98 0.18 4.58 11.89
N HIS A 99 -0.31 3.33 11.87
CA HIS A 99 -1.72 3.03 12.11
C HIS A 99 -2.20 3.52 13.49
N LYS A 100 -1.48 3.17 14.53
CA LYS A 100 -1.78 3.59 15.91
C LYS A 100 -1.07 4.89 16.29
N GLY A 101 -0.11 5.35 15.48
CA GLY A 101 0.69 6.53 15.79
C GLY A 101 1.69 6.34 16.94
N GLU A 102 2.00 5.09 17.32
CA GLU A 102 2.84 4.75 18.46
C GLU A 102 4.14 4.04 18.07
N THR A 103 4.42 3.84 16.76
CA THR A 103 5.66 3.21 16.29
C THR A 103 6.86 4.10 16.67
N PRO A 104 7.77 3.63 17.55
CA PRO A 104 8.80 4.49 18.14
C PRO A 104 9.66 5.19 17.09
N GLU A 105 10.16 4.47 16.10
CA GLU A 105 11.03 5.00 15.05
C GLU A 105 10.28 6.02 14.16
N THR A 106 8.96 5.85 13.97
CA THR A 106 8.16 6.80 13.18
C THR A 106 7.90 8.09 13.96
N VAL A 107 7.71 7.99 15.27
CA VAL A 107 7.59 9.16 16.15
C VAL A 107 8.93 9.91 16.21
N GLU A 108 10.04 9.19 16.33
CA GLU A 108 11.39 9.77 16.32
C GLU A 108 11.70 10.46 14.98
N ALA A 109 11.28 9.86 13.86
CA ALA A 109 11.41 10.46 12.53
C ALA A 109 10.66 11.80 12.41
N ALA A 110 9.44 11.87 12.96
CA ALA A 110 8.69 13.13 13.05
C ALA A 110 9.42 14.18 13.90
N GLY A 111 9.96 13.78 15.05
CA GLY A 111 10.77 14.66 15.92
C GLY A 111 12.03 15.19 15.23
N LEU A 112 12.76 14.33 14.50
CA LEU A 112 13.91 14.73 13.69
C LEU A 112 13.50 15.74 12.61
N ALA A 113 12.40 15.51 11.93
CA ALA A 113 11.89 16.40 10.88
C ALA A 113 11.55 17.78 11.46
N ASN A 114 10.85 17.85 12.59
CA ASN A 114 10.56 19.09 13.31
C ASN A 114 11.81 19.84 13.74
N ALA A 115 12.81 19.14 14.29
CA ALA A 115 14.08 19.74 14.71
C ALA A 115 14.87 20.35 13.54
N ARG A 116 14.58 19.93 12.31
CA ARG A 116 15.16 20.49 11.07
C ARG A 116 14.26 21.54 10.39
N GLY A 117 13.13 21.88 11.00
CA GLY A 117 12.16 22.87 10.47
C GLY A 117 11.34 22.37 9.29
N ALA A 118 11.32 21.08 9.03
CA ALA A 118 10.49 20.49 7.98
C ALA A 118 9.01 20.50 8.35
N ARG A 119 8.13 20.55 7.36
CA ARG A 119 6.69 20.38 7.55
C ARG A 119 6.37 18.91 7.75
N VAL A 120 5.77 18.55 8.87
CA VAL A 120 5.42 17.17 9.22
C VAL A 120 3.94 16.92 9.03
N VAL A 121 3.60 15.91 8.22
CA VAL A 121 2.23 15.45 7.97
C VAL A 121 2.10 14.01 8.44
N ALA A 122 1.23 13.77 9.41
CA ALA A 122 0.96 12.43 9.91
C ALA A 122 -0.32 11.84 9.30
N LEU A 123 -0.25 10.56 8.97
CA LEU A 123 -1.39 9.74 8.62
C LEU A 123 -1.52 8.62 9.66
N THR A 124 -2.55 8.72 10.50
CA THR A 124 -2.81 7.79 11.60
C THR A 124 -4.31 7.59 11.82
N ARG A 125 -4.70 6.48 12.47
CA ARG A 125 -6.06 6.31 12.96
C ARG A 125 -6.33 7.13 14.24
N MET A 126 -5.29 7.35 15.03
CA MET A 126 -5.35 7.97 16.36
C MET A 126 -4.74 9.37 16.33
N PRO A 127 -5.52 10.42 16.09
CA PRO A 127 -4.97 11.78 16.00
C PRO A 127 -4.30 12.24 17.31
N ASP A 128 -4.75 11.75 18.47
CA ASP A 128 -4.21 12.08 19.79
C ASP A 128 -2.99 11.22 20.18
N SER A 129 -2.45 10.41 19.25
CA SER A 129 -1.27 9.61 19.46
C SER A 129 0.02 10.44 19.53
N ARG A 130 1.13 9.82 19.96
CA ARG A 130 2.45 10.46 19.98
C ARG A 130 2.85 11.02 18.60
N LEU A 131 2.54 10.29 17.54
CA LEU A 131 2.79 10.75 16.16
C LEU A 131 1.89 11.93 15.80
N GLY A 132 0.62 11.90 16.18
CA GLY A 132 -0.31 13.01 15.95
C GLY A 132 0.14 14.28 16.66
N ALA A 133 0.60 14.15 17.90
CA ALA A 133 1.13 15.27 18.67
C ALA A 133 2.44 15.85 18.10
N ALA A 134 3.19 15.06 17.35
CA ALA A 134 4.44 15.48 16.70
C ALA A 134 4.24 16.04 15.29
N ALA A 135 3.02 16.06 14.75
CA ALA A 135 2.76 16.48 13.37
C ALA A 135 2.12 17.88 13.32
N ASP A 136 2.44 18.64 12.28
CA ASP A 136 1.79 19.94 11.99
C ASP A 136 0.37 19.76 11.43
N VAL A 137 0.16 18.68 10.69
CA VAL A 137 -1.14 18.31 10.11
C VAL A 137 -1.37 16.82 10.28
N VAL A 138 -2.54 16.45 10.75
CA VAL A 138 -2.94 15.05 10.94
C VAL A 138 -4.10 14.71 10.03
N PHE A 139 -3.94 13.68 9.23
CA PHE A 139 -5.03 13.02 8.51
C PHE A 139 -5.35 11.69 9.18
N THR A 140 -6.64 11.31 9.21
CA THR A 140 -7.06 10.09 9.89
C THR A 140 -7.90 9.18 9.01
N THR A 141 -7.75 7.87 9.21
CA THR A 141 -8.58 6.85 8.53
C THR A 141 -9.78 6.42 9.35
N ARG A 142 -9.79 6.65 10.65
CA ARG A 142 -10.82 6.27 11.66
C ARG A 142 -11.15 4.76 11.73
N SER A 143 -10.64 3.92 10.85
CA SER A 143 -11.01 2.51 10.78
C SER A 143 -9.96 1.59 11.40
N GLU A 144 -10.44 0.52 12.04
CA GLU A 144 -9.61 -0.60 12.52
C GLU A 144 -9.53 -1.74 11.51
N ARG A 145 -10.43 -1.81 10.54
CA ARG A 145 -10.57 -2.91 9.60
C ARG A 145 -10.24 -2.53 8.16
N THR A 146 -10.65 -1.34 7.71
CA THR A 146 -10.36 -0.80 6.38
C THR A 146 -9.09 0.05 6.43
N ILE A 147 -7.94 -0.59 6.70
CA ILE A 147 -6.70 0.11 7.04
C ILE A 147 -5.91 0.47 5.78
N THR A 148 -5.70 -0.50 4.91
CA THR A 148 -4.76 -0.40 3.78
C THR A 148 -5.33 0.50 2.69
N GLU A 149 -6.54 0.20 2.22
CA GLU A 149 -7.19 0.98 1.14
C GLU A 149 -7.46 2.42 1.58
N ALA A 150 -7.82 2.65 2.84
CA ALA A 150 -8.02 4.00 3.39
C ALA A 150 -6.73 4.83 3.36
N LYS A 151 -5.59 4.24 3.74
CA LYS A 151 -4.28 4.91 3.68
C LYS A 151 -3.86 5.17 2.23
N LEU A 152 -3.99 4.18 1.36
CA LEU A 152 -3.66 4.32 -0.06
C LEU A 152 -4.47 5.43 -0.71
N LEU A 153 -5.78 5.49 -0.44
CA LEU A 153 -6.67 6.51 -1.01
C LEU A 153 -6.26 7.92 -0.58
N LEU A 154 -5.94 8.11 0.70
CA LEU A 154 -5.49 9.41 1.20
C LEU A 154 -4.13 9.80 0.63
N LEU A 155 -3.19 8.87 0.53
CA LEU A 155 -1.87 9.11 -0.06
C LEU A 155 -1.98 9.46 -1.56
N HIS A 156 -2.91 8.85 -2.29
CA HIS A 156 -3.19 9.24 -3.69
C HIS A 156 -3.77 10.65 -3.79
N GLN A 157 -4.74 11.01 -2.92
CA GLN A 157 -5.24 12.39 -2.86
C GLN A 157 -4.11 13.40 -2.60
N LEU A 158 -3.22 13.09 -1.66
CA LEU A 158 -2.08 13.95 -1.33
C LEU A 158 -1.14 14.11 -2.53
N GLY A 159 -0.75 12.99 -3.17
CA GLY A 159 0.13 13.02 -4.34
C GLY A 159 -0.44 13.81 -5.50
N LEU A 160 -1.68 13.54 -5.87
CA LEU A 160 -2.37 14.28 -6.95
C LEU A 160 -2.51 15.76 -6.63
N SER A 161 -2.84 16.12 -5.38
CA SER A 161 -2.98 17.52 -4.98
C SER A 161 -1.64 18.26 -5.00
N LEU A 162 -0.54 17.60 -4.58
CA LEU A 162 0.80 18.16 -4.72
C LEU A 162 1.15 18.39 -6.19
N LEU A 163 1.04 17.36 -7.03
CA LEU A 163 1.34 17.47 -8.46
C LEU A 163 0.51 18.57 -9.14
N ALA A 164 -0.79 18.64 -8.86
CA ALA A 164 -1.65 19.67 -9.43
C ALA A 164 -1.23 21.08 -9.00
N ARG A 165 -0.89 21.28 -7.73
CA ARG A 165 -0.45 22.61 -7.24
C ARG A 165 0.87 23.05 -7.81
N PHE A 166 1.74 22.11 -8.16
CA PHE A 166 3.01 22.40 -8.84
C PHE A 166 2.87 22.43 -10.39
N GLY A 167 1.64 22.31 -10.93
CA GLY A 167 1.40 22.34 -12.38
C GLY A 167 1.87 21.08 -13.11
N GLN A 168 1.85 19.94 -12.46
CA GLN A 168 2.42 18.67 -12.93
C GLN A 168 1.37 17.54 -12.97
N CYS A 169 0.09 17.90 -13.02
CA CYS A 169 -1.04 16.98 -13.19
C CYS A 169 -1.99 17.56 -14.23
N ASP A 170 -1.99 17.01 -15.43
CA ASP A 170 -2.72 17.54 -16.57
C ASP A 170 -4.24 17.47 -16.39
N ASP A 171 -4.73 16.38 -15.79
CA ASP A 171 -6.15 16.18 -15.49
C ASP A 171 -6.38 15.79 -14.03
N TYR A 172 -6.22 16.77 -13.15
CA TYR A 172 -6.50 16.61 -11.73
C TYR A 172 -7.98 16.30 -11.46
N ALA A 173 -8.89 16.93 -12.19
CA ALA A 173 -10.33 16.75 -11.97
C ALA A 173 -10.77 15.31 -12.31
N GLY A 174 -10.33 14.76 -13.43
CA GLY A 174 -10.61 13.39 -13.83
C GLY A 174 -9.96 12.36 -12.89
N ALA A 175 -8.72 12.59 -12.47
CA ALA A 175 -8.04 11.73 -11.51
C ALA A 175 -8.76 11.70 -10.14
N MET A 176 -9.20 12.84 -9.64
CA MET A 176 -9.98 12.94 -8.40
C MET A 176 -11.37 12.32 -8.53
N ALA A 177 -12.02 12.44 -9.70
CA ALA A 177 -13.29 11.75 -9.96
C ALA A 177 -13.12 10.23 -9.95
N ALA A 178 -12.02 9.71 -10.50
CA ALA A 178 -11.69 8.30 -10.42
C ALA A 178 -11.49 7.83 -8.97
N LEU A 179 -10.78 8.61 -8.12
CA LEU A 179 -10.67 8.29 -6.69
C LEU A 179 -12.04 8.34 -5.99
N ALA A 180 -12.90 9.28 -6.35
CA ALA A 180 -14.23 9.39 -5.74
C ALA A 180 -15.15 8.19 -6.09
N ALA A 181 -14.94 7.54 -7.23
CA ALA A 181 -15.68 6.34 -7.63
C ALA A 181 -15.18 5.05 -6.95
N LEU A 182 -14.01 5.06 -6.31
CA LEU A 182 -13.39 3.86 -5.74
C LEU A 182 -14.17 3.21 -4.59
N PRO A 183 -14.78 3.91 -3.63
CA PRO A 183 -15.37 3.25 -2.46
C PRO A 183 -16.35 2.12 -2.81
N PRO A 184 -17.39 2.32 -3.62
CA PRO A 184 -18.28 1.23 -4.04
C PRO A 184 -17.61 0.23 -4.99
N ALA A 185 -16.68 0.68 -5.86
CA ALA A 185 -15.98 -0.19 -6.80
C ALA A 185 -15.10 -1.20 -6.06
N LEU A 186 -14.30 -0.77 -5.07
CA LEU A 186 -13.45 -1.65 -4.27
C LEU A 186 -14.27 -2.64 -3.42
N HIS A 187 -15.41 -2.20 -2.87
CA HIS A 187 -16.30 -3.09 -2.15
C HIS A 187 -16.82 -4.21 -3.07
N ARG A 188 -17.24 -3.86 -4.30
CA ARG A 188 -17.65 -4.81 -5.33
C ARG A 188 -16.52 -5.77 -5.69
N VAL A 189 -15.30 -5.27 -5.94
CA VAL A 189 -14.13 -6.10 -6.26
C VAL A 189 -13.89 -7.15 -5.17
N LYS A 190 -13.98 -6.78 -3.88
CA LYS A 190 -13.86 -7.75 -2.79
C LYS A 190 -14.93 -8.85 -2.85
N GLN A 191 -16.17 -8.51 -3.22
CA GLN A 191 -17.27 -9.48 -3.37
C GLN A 191 -17.08 -10.38 -4.60
N GLU A 192 -16.70 -9.81 -5.74
CA GLU A 192 -16.51 -10.54 -6.99
C GLU A 192 -15.34 -11.52 -6.94
N THR A 193 -14.33 -11.25 -6.11
CA THR A 193 -13.12 -12.08 -5.97
C THR A 193 -13.23 -13.17 -4.87
N GLU A 194 -14.38 -13.35 -4.24
CA GLU A 194 -14.54 -14.33 -3.15
C GLU A 194 -14.16 -15.76 -3.56
N ALA A 195 -14.66 -16.23 -4.70
CA ALA A 195 -14.40 -17.58 -5.19
C ALA A 195 -12.93 -17.79 -5.57
N GLU A 196 -12.35 -16.84 -6.32
CA GLU A 196 -10.94 -16.86 -6.73
C GLU A 196 -9.99 -16.86 -5.50
N ASN A 197 -10.33 -16.05 -4.49
CA ASN A 197 -9.57 -15.96 -3.25
C ASN A 197 -9.68 -17.23 -2.40
N ALA A 198 -10.88 -17.83 -2.34
CA ALA A 198 -11.08 -19.10 -1.64
C ALA A 198 -10.27 -20.24 -2.27
N GLU A 199 -10.29 -20.36 -3.61
CA GLU A 199 -9.51 -21.34 -4.34
C GLU A 199 -8.00 -21.12 -4.14
N THR A 200 -7.52 -19.86 -4.29
CA THR A 200 -6.12 -19.50 -4.11
C THR A 200 -5.63 -19.85 -2.70
N ALA A 201 -6.40 -19.47 -1.67
CA ALA A 201 -6.04 -19.76 -0.29
C ALA A 201 -6.03 -21.27 -0.01
N ALA A 202 -7.01 -22.01 -0.50
CA ALA A 202 -7.06 -23.46 -0.35
C ALA A 202 -5.87 -24.17 -1.01
N ARG A 203 -5.46 -23.71 -2.20
CA ARG A 203 -4.35 -24.26 -2.98
C ARG A 203 -3.00 -23.97 -2.33
N LEU A 204 -2.82 -22.79 -1.73
CA LEU A 204 -1.51 -22.33 -1.23
C LEU A 204 -1.34 -22.39 0.30
N LYS A 205 -2.36 -22.80 1.06
CA LYS A 205 -2.38 -22.74 2.53
C LYS A 205 -1.26 -23.51 3.24
N ASP A 206 -0.76 -24.56 2.62
CA ASP A 206 0.26 -25.47 3.20
C ASP A 206 1.62 -25.33 2.49
N GLU A 207 1.78 -24.35 1.60
CA GLU A 207 3.05 -24.11 0.93
C GLU A 207 4.10 -23.60 1.91
N PRO A 208 5.33 -24.17 1.88
CA PRO A 208 6.38 -23.78 2.81
C PRO A 208 6.92 -22.37 2.53
N LEU A 209 6.84 -21.90 1.30
CA LEU A 209 7.30 -20.59 0.87
C LEU A 209 6.48 -20.13 -0.34
N ILE A 210 6.04 -18.87 -0.33
CA ILE A 210 5.31 -18.26 -1.44
C ILE A 210 6.05 -17.01 -1.90
N TYR A 211 6.31 -16.90 -3.20
CA TYR A 211 6.85 -15.68 -3.80
C TYR A 211 5.73 -14.78 -4.31
N THR A 212 5.83 -13.47 -4.04
CA THR A 212 4.95 -12.46 -4.63
C THR A 212 5.74 -11.63 -5.63
N LEU A 213 5.28 -11.55 -6.87
CA LEU A 213 5.88 -10.76 -7.95
C LEU A 213 4.98 -9.57 -8.28
N SER A 214 5.54 -8.38 -8.36
CA SER A 214 4.84 -7.16 -8.73
C SER A 214 5.83 -6.09 -9.19
N ALA A 215 5.37 -5.09 -9.93
CA ALA A 215 6.23 -4.05 -10.49
C ALA A 215 5.66 -2.65 -10.26
N GLY A 216 6.50 -1.63 -10.40
CA GLY A 216 6.12 -0.23 -10.36
C GLY A 216 5.33 0.15 -9.10
N PRO A 217 4.20 0.87 -9.25
CA PRO A 217 3.40 1.30 -8.11
C PRO A 217 2.80 0.12 -7.32
N ASN A 218 2.68 -1.05 -7.95
CA ASN A 218 2.09 -2.24 -7.32
C ASN A 218 3.08 -3.01 -6.45
N TYR A 219 4.38 -2.68 -6.49
CA TYR A 219 5.39 -3.37 -5.67
C TYR A 219 5.06 -3.30 -4.18
N GLY A 220 4.57 -2.15 -3.70
CA GLY A 220 4.15 -2.02 -2.30
C GLY A 220 3.03 -2.97 -1.89
N VAL A 221 2.11 -3.30 -2.81
CA VAL A 221 1.03 -4.28 -2.54
C VAL A 221 1.59 -5.69 -2.44
N GLY A 222 2.50 -6.08 -3.36
CA GLY A 222 3.17 -7.38 -3.31
C GLY A 222 4.03 -7.55 -2.05
N TYR A 223 4.75 -6.49 -1.66
CA TYR A 223 5.51 -6.45 -0.41
C TYR A 223 4.59 -6.61 0.82
N ALA A 224 3.47 -5.88 0.87
CA ALA A 224 2.50 -6.01 1.96
C ALA A 224 1.89 -7.42 2.02
N LEU A 225 1.58 -8.04 0.87
CA LEU A 225 1.09 -9.41 0.81
C LEU A 225 2.11 -10.40 1.36
N ALA A 226 3.38 -10.31 0.95
CA ALA A 226 4.42 -11.21 1.43
C ALA A 226 4.71 -10.98 2.92
N MET A 227 5.11 -9.77 3.30
CA MET A 227 5.65 -9.50 4.63
C MET A 227 4.54 -9.29 5.68
N CYS A 228 3.55 -8.45 5.39
CA CYS A 228 2.55 -8.08 6.39
C CYS A 228 1.39 -9.07 6.46
N ALA A 229 1.03 -9.73 5.35
CA ALA A 229 -0.06 -10.70 5.34
C ALA A 229 0.45 -12.13 5.57
N LEU A 230 1.28 -12.66 4.68
CA LEU A 230 1.69 -14.06 4.76
C LEU A 230 2.65 -14.33 5.93
N GLN A 231 3.73 -13.57 6.08
CA GLN A 231 4.68 -13.79 7.17
C GLN A 231 4.12 -13.36 8.53
N GLU A 232 3.68 -12.12 8.66
CA GLU A 232 3.27 -11.55 9.94
C GLU A 232 1.98 -12.16 10.47
N GLN A 233 0.96 -12.27 9.60
CA GLN A 233 -0.39 -12.61 10.02
C GLN A 233 -0.73 -14.09 9.81
N GLN A 234 -0.04 -14.78 8.90
CA GLN A 234 -0.32 -16.20 8.62
C GLN A 234 0.85 -17.13 8.95
N TRP A 235 2.02 -16.59 9.29
CA TRP A 235 3.24 -17.35 9.60
C TRP A 235 3.64 -18.31 8.46
N ILE A 236 3.35 -17.90 7.22
CA ILE A 236 3.83 -18.55 6.00
C ILE A 236 5.09 -17.83 5.56
N HIS A 237 6.18 -18.55 5.29
CA HIS A 237 7.33 -17.90 4.67
C HIS A 237 6.94 -17.32 3.31
N ALA A 238 7.35 -16.10 3.05
CA ALA A 238 7.08 -15.45 1.79
C ALA A 238 8.20 -14.47 1.43
N ALA A 239 8.39 -14.23 0.14
CA ALA A 239 9.35 -13.24 -0.35
C ALA A 239 8.69 -12.36 -1.41
N ALA A 240 8.79 -11.04 -1.23
CA ALA A 240 8.40 -10.09 -2.27
C ALA A 240 9.57 -9.87 -3.22
N VAL A 241 9.34 -10.10 -4.51
CA VAL A 241 10.32 -9.86 -5.56
C VAL A 241 9.78 -8.80 -6.51
N ASN A 242 10.57 -7.76 -6.74
CA ASN A 242 10.25 -6.80 -7.79
C ASN A 242 10.38 -7.50 -9.16
N ALA A 243 9.30 -7.49 -9.94
CA ALA A 243 9.27 -8.16 -11.22
C ALA A 243 10.32 -7.61 -12.23
N ALA A 244 10.77 -6.35 -12.02
CA ALA A 244 11.86 -5.79 -12.80
C ALA A 244 13.23 -6.43 -12.48
N GLU A 245 13.42 -6.88 -11.22
CA GLU A 245 14.62 -7.55 -10.74
C GLU A 245 14.55 -9.08 -10.85
N PHE A 246 13.37 -9.63 -11.14
CA PHE A 246 13.14 -11.08 -11.16
C PHE A 246 14.13 -11.84 -12.04
N PHE A 247 14.45 -11.32 -13.22
CA PHE A 247 15.38 -11.93 -14.18
C PHE A 247 16.86 -11.65 -13.89
N HIS A 248 17.17 -11.06 -12.75
CA HIS A 248 18.54 -10.79 -12.30
C HIS A 248 18.96 -11.66 -11.11
N GLY A 249 18.31 -12.81 -10.95
CA GLY A 249 18.66 -13.82 -9.93
C GLY A 249 17.48 -14.68 -9.51
N ALA A 250 16.38 -14.08 -9.08
CA ALA A 250 15.26 -14.80 -8.47
C ALA A 250 14.56 -15.82 -9.40
N PHE A 251 14.66 -15.68 -10.70
CA PHE A 251 14.07 -16.63 -11.67
C PHE A 251 14.77 -18.00 -11.68
N GLU A 252 16.03 -18.08 -11.22
CA GLU A 252 16.80 -19.33 -11.18
C GLU A 252 16.27 -20.37 -10.18
N ILE A 253 15.46 -19.92 -9.18
CA ILE A 253 14.85 -20.83 -8.21
C ILE A 253 13.49 -21.37 -8.66
N VAL A 254 13.00 -20.96 -9.84
CA VAL A 254 11.67 -21.36 -10.31
C VAL A 254 11.73 -22.74 -10.92
N GLU A 255 11.02 -23.66 -10.31
CA GLU A 255 10.80 -25.02 -10.76
C GLU A 255 9.31 -25.37 -10.74
N GLU A 256 8.94 -26.57 -11.22
CA GLU A 256 7.56 -26.99 -11.40
C GLU A 256 6.66 -26.80 -10.14
N GLY A 257 7.24 -26.93 -8.95
CA GLY A 257 6.57 -26.85 -7.67
C GLY A 257 6.62 -25.48 -6.99
N THR A 258 7.28 -24.47 -7.54
CA THR A 258 7.48 -23.16 -6.91
C THR A 258 6.18 -22.34 -6.87
N PRO A 259 5.66 -21.97 -5.69
CA PRO A 259 4.44 -21.15 -5.58
C PRO A 259 4.75 -19.67 -5.85
N LEU A 260 4.06 -19.09 -6.84
CA LEU A 260 4.20 -17.67 -7.18
C LEU A 260 2.84 -17.01 -7.29
N ILE A 261 2.68 -15.85 -6.65
CA ILE A 261 1.54 -14.94 -6.83
C ILE A 261 2.04 -13.72 -7.60
N VAL A 262 1.53 -13.50 -8.80
CA VAL A 262 1.91 -12.37 -9.65
C VAL A 262 0.79 -11.34 -9.66
N LEU A 263 1.10 -10.10 -9.26
CA LEU A 263 0.16 -8.99 -9.24
C LEU A 263 0.32 -8.14 -10.50
N LEU A 264 -0.78 -7.95 -11.23
CA LEU A 264 -0.81 -7.19 -12.47
C LEU A 264 -1.76 -5.98 -12.33
N GLY A 265 -1.17 -4.78 -12.31
CA GLY A 265 -1.91 -3.52 -12.46
C GLY A 265 -2.10 -3.16 -13.94
N GLU A 266 -2.71 -2.00 -14.18
CA GLU A 266 -2.92 -1.45 -15.53
C GLU A 266 -2.05 -0.21 -15.80
N ASP A 267 -1.05 0.01 -14.95
CA ASP A 267 -0.07 1.09 -15.06
C ASP A 267 1.05 0.76 -16.06
N VAL A 268 1.94 1.73 -16.25
CA VAL A 268 3.06 1.63 -17.21
C VAL A 268 4.02 0.46 -16.95
N SER A 269 4.04 -0.09 -15.74
CA SER A 269 4.90 -1.23 -15.39
C SER A 269 4.31 -2.60 -15.73
N ARG A 270 3.04 -2.65 -16.19
CA ARG A 270 2.35 -3.91 -16.53
C ARG A 270 3.17 -4.85 -17.43
N PRO A 271 3.82 -4.38 -18.52
CA PRO A 271 4.61 -5.29 -19.37
C PRO A 271 5.73 -6.05 -18.63
N ILE A 272 6.28 -5.46 -17.57
CA ILE A 272 7.30 -6.07 -16.70
C ILE A 272 6.69 -7.23 -15.92
N ALA A 273 5.54 -7.01 -15.27
CA ALA A 273 4.84 -8.05 -14.52
C ALA A 273 4.33 -9.17 -15.42
N GLU A 274 3.81 -8.85 -16.63
CA GLU A 274 3.39 -9.84 -17.62
C GLU A 274 4.56 -10.70 -18.13
N ARG A 275 5.75 -10.12 -18.30
CA ARG A 275 6.96 -10.89 -18.66
C ARG A 275 7.28 -11.92 -17.57
N ALA A 276 7.24 -11.51 -16.31
CA ALA A 276 7.46 -12.40 -15.16
C ALA A 276 6.37 -13.49 -15.07
N LEU A 277 5.10 -13.14 -15.30
CA LEU A 277 3.99 -14.10 -15.31
C LEU A 277 4.18 -15.16 -16.41
N ARG A 278 4.48 -14.76 -17.64
CA ARG A 278 4.71 -15.72 -18.76
C ARG A 278 5.83 -16.70 -18.45
N PHE A 279 6.92 -16.22 -17.84
CA PHE A 279 8.01 -17.08 -17.40
C PHE A 279 7.56 -18.04 -16.31
N ALA A 280 6.92 -17.51 -15.25
CA ALA A 280 6.43 -18.31 -14.12
C ALA A 280 5.48 -19.43 -14.60
N GLN A 281 4.52 -19.13 -15.47
CA GLN A 281 3.57 -20.09 -16.03
C GLN A 281 4.20 -21.19 -16.89
N ARG A 282 5.36 -20.89 -17.49
CA ARG A 282 6.09 -21.88 -18.31
C ARG A 282 6.79 -22.92 -17.44
N TYR A 283 7.27 -22.53 -16.26
CA TYR A 283 8.16 -23.36 -15.45
C TYR A 283 7.55 -23.82 -14.12
N SER A 284 6.46 -23.20 -13.65
CA SER A 284 5.75 -23.62 -12.45
C SER A 284 4.28 -23.91 -12.72
N ARG A 285 3.75 -24.94 -12.03
CA ARG A 285 2.31 -25.26 -12.00
C ARG A 285 1.56 -24.56 -10.84
N LYS A 286 2.29 -23.88 -9.96
CA LYS A 286 1.72 -23.22 -8.78
C LYS A 286 1.69 -21.69 -8.91
N VAL A 287 1.33 -21.20 -10.11
CA VAL A 287 1.22 -19.77 -10.38
C VAL A 287 -0.21 -19.29 -10.19
N VAL A 288 -0.36 -18.17 -9.48
CA VAL A 288 -1.61 -17.40 -9.36
C VAL A 288 -1.37 -16.01 -9.94
N ALA A 289 -2.19 -15.60 -10.89
CA ALA A 289 -2.23 -14.24 -11.39
C ALA A 289 -3.39 -13.49 -10.72
N ILE A 290 -3.09 -12.35 -10.09
CA ILE A 290 -4.11 -11.43 -9.58
C ILE A 290 -4.07 -10.19 -10.49
N ASP A 291 -5.07 -10.04 -11.35
CA ASP A 291 -5.12 -9.05 -12.40
C ASP A 291 -6.29 -8.07 -12.20
N THR A 292 -6.01 -6.76 -12.32
CA THR A 292 -7.03 -5.73 -12.21
C THR A 292 -7.83 -5.56 -13.51
N LYS A 293 -7.28 -6.00 -14.65
CA LYS A 293 -7.83 -5.74 -15.98
C LYS A 293 -9.25 -6.27 -16.17
N ASP A 294 -9.52 -7.43 -15.58
CA ASP A 294 -10.81 -8.11 -15.72
C ASP A 294 -11.85 -7.66 -14.66
N LYS A 295 -11.49 -6.69 -13.82
CA LYS A 295 -12.39 -6.20 -12.77
C LYS A 295 -13.22 -5.02 -13.27
N ALA A 296 -14.53 -5.10 -13.02
CA ALA A 296 -15.42 -3.99 -13.31
C ALA A 296 -15.19 -2.85 -12.33
N LEU A 297 -14.84 -1.68 -12.84
CA LEU A 297 -14.59 -0.46 -12.06
C LEU A 297 -15.55 0.66 -12.51
N PRO A 298 -16.84 0.56 -12.19
CA PRO A 298 -17.82 1.54 -12.65
C PRO A 298 -17.49 2.94 -12.12
N GLY A 299 -17.58 3.93 -13.02
CA GLY A 299 -17.24 5.33 -12.72
C GLY A 299 -15.75 5.66 -12.84
N ILE A 300 -14.90 4.69 -13.18
CA ILE A 300 -13.46 4.89 -13.40
C ILE A 300 -13.17 4.71 -14.89
N ALA A 301 -12.82 5.80 -15.57
CA ALA A 301 -12.49 5.77 -16.98
C ALA A 301 -11.11 5.11 -17.22
N ASP A 302 -10.91 4.51 -18.40
CA ASP A 302 -9.72 3.76 -18.79
C ASP A 302 -8.38 4.48 -18.50
N PRO A 303 -8.23 5.81 -18.78
CA PRO A 303 -6.97 6.49 -18.49
C PRO A 303 -6.54 6.48 -17.02
N TYR A 304 -7.48 6.28 -16.08
CA TYR A 304 -7.19 6.27 -14.64
C TYR A 304 -7.06 4.88 -14.03
N ARG A 305 -7.33 3.82 -14.80
CA ARG A 305 -7.26 2.45 -14.30
C ARG A 305 -5.87 2.09 -13.79
N GLY A 306 -4.82 2.59 -14.47
CA GLY A 306 -3.44 2.44 -14.00
C GLY A 306 -3.15 3.15 -12.67
N LEU A 307 -3.67 4.36 -12.50
CA LEU A 307 -3.54 5.15 -11.27
C LEU A 307 -4.16 4.42 -10.06
N VAL A 308 -5.31 3.80 -10.24
CA VAL A 308 -6.07 3.14 -9.16
C VAL A 308 -5.69 1.68 -8.95
N SER A 309 -4.89 1.08 -9.83
CA SER A 309 -4.50 -0.34 -9.76
C SER A 309 -3.96 -0.77 -8.39
N PRO A 310 -3.11 0.00 -7.68
CA PRO A 310 -2.64 -0.40 -6.36
C PRO A 310 -3.76 -0.54 -5.32
N LEU A 311 -4.82 0.29 -5.41
CA LEU A 311 -5.98 0.20 -4.53
C LEU A 311 -6.84 -1.03 -4.85
N VAL A 312 -7.03 -1.33 -6.13
CA VAL A 312 -7.76 -2.51 -6.59
C VAL A 312 -7.04 -3.79 -6.16
N LEU A 313 -5.73 -3.90 -6.44
CA LEU A 313 -4.90 -5.03 -5.99
C LEU A 313 -4.89 -5.16 -4.46
N SER A 314 -4.85 -4.04 -3.73
CA SER A 314 -4.96 -4.06 -2.27
C SER A 314 -6.29 -4.64 -1.81
N ALA A 315 -7.40 -4.25 -2.43
CA ALA A 315 -8.72 -4.80 -2.11
C ALA A 315 -8.78 -6.31 -2.33
N MET A 316 -8.21 -6.81 -3.43
CA MET A 316 -8.13 -8.25 -3.74
C MET A 316 -7.25 -9.00 -2.74
N THR A 317 -6.05 -8.49 -2.45
CA THR A 317 -5.07 -9.17 -1.59
C THR A 317 -5.44 -9.13 -0.10
N THR A 318 -6.04 -8.05 0.39
CA THR A 318 -6.56 -7.99 1.77
C THR A 318 -7.75 -8.95 1.95
N ARG A 319 -8.55 -9.17 0.91
CA ARG A 319 -9.60 -10.18 0.94
C ARG A 319 -9.03 -11.60 0.87
N LEU A 320 -8.01 -11.85 0.04
CA LEU A 320 -7.29 -13.12 -0.01
C LEU A 320 -6.71 -13.50 1.37
N LEU A 321 -6.17 -12.55 2.11
CA LEU A 321 -5.67 -12.77 3.47
C LEU A 321 -6.77 -13.30 4.40
N ALA A 322 -8.01 -12.79 4.31
CA ALA A 322 -9.13 -13.29 5.11
C ALA A 322 -9.46 -14.76 4.78
N HIS A 323 -9.34 -15.15 3.50
CA HIS A 323 -9.49 -16.54 3.10
C HIS A 323 -8.36 -17.44 3.61
N PHE A 324 -7.10 -16.98 3.58
CA PHE A 324 -6.00 -17.71 4.22
C PHE A 324 -6.26 -17.93 5.71
N ALA A 325 -6.70 -16.89 6.42
CA ALA A 325 -7.03 -16.99 7.85
C ALA A 325 -8.12 -18.01 8.12
N ALA A 326 -9.19 -18.02 7.30
CA ALA A 326 -10.29 -18.95 7.43
C ALA A 326 -9.89 -20.41 7.14
N VAL A 327 -9.21 -20.66 6.01
CA VAL A 327 -8.84 -22.03 5.61
C VAL A 327 -7.78 -22.65 6.52
N ARG A 328 -6.91 -21.81 7.12
CA ARG A 328 -5.88 -22.25 8.06
C ARG A 328 -6.34 -22.28 9.53
N GLY A 329 -7.52 -21.72 9.83
CA GLY A 329 -7.96 -21.53 11.21
C GLY A 329 -7.01 -20.63 12.02
N HIS A 330 -6.35 -19.67 11.35
CA HIS A 330 -5.35 -18.77 11.93
C HIS A 330 -5.80 -17.31 11.80
N PRO A 331 -6.45 -16.74 12.85
CA PRO A 331 -6.98 -15.38 12.78
C PRO A 331 -5.88 -14.33 12.55
N VAL A 332 -6.18 -13.31 11.72
CA VAL A 332 -5.23 -12.26 11.31
C VAL A 332 -4.67 -11.43 12.47
N GLN A 333 -5.31 -11.44 13.65
CA GLN A 333 -4.88 -10.70 14.82
C GLN A 333 -3.82 -11.44 15.65
N VAL A 334 -3.65 -12.74 15.42
CA VAL A 334 -2.71 -13.55 16.19
C VAL A 334 -1.27 -13.15 15.86
N ARG A 335 -0.49 -12.87 16.87
CA ARG A 335 0.95 -12.55 16.76
C ARG A 335 1.76 -13.48 17.65
N ARG A 336 2.98 -13.80 17.23
CA ARG A 336 3.93 -14.59 18.04
C ARG A 336 4.72 -13.69 18.97
N TYR A 337 5.28 -12.61 18.42
CA TYR A 337 6.18 -11.68 19.10
C TYR A 337 5.67 -10.24 19.13
N MET A 338 5.19 -9.74 17.99
CA MET A 338 4.76 -8.34 17.81
C MET A 338 3.75 -7.94 18.89
N PHE A 339 4.02 -6.84 19.58
CA PHE A 339 3.25 -6.31 20.72
C PHE A 339 3.23 -7.21 21.97
N LYS A 340 4.07 -8.25 22.05
CA LYS A 340 4.12 -9.19 23.19
C LYS A 340 5.47 -9.24 23.87
N VAL A 341 6.53 -8.93 23.18
CA VAL A 341 7.90 -8.88 23.69
C VAL A 341 8.54 -7.55 23.34
N GLU A 342 9.56 -7.17 24.06
CA GLU A 342 10.42 -6.03 23.72
C GLU A 342 11.32 -6.39 22.53
N TYR A 343 11.49 -5.50 21.55
CA TYR A 343 12.36 -5.67 20.37
C TYR A 343 12.82 -4.33 19.82
#